data_a3aa68288f775a248c12de88b5cb399d
#
_entry.id   a3aa68288f775a248c12de88b5cb399d
#
_cell.length_a   1.000
_cell.length_b   1.000
_cell.length_c   1.000
_cell.angle_alpha   90.00
_cell.angle_beta   90.00
_cell.angle_gamma   90.00
#
_symmetry.space_group_name_H-M   'P 1'
#
loop_
_entity.id
_entity.type
_entity.pdbx_description
1 polymer ?
#
loop_
_entity_poly.entity_id
_entity_poly.type
_entity_poly.pdbx_seq_one_letter_code
_entity_poly.pdbx_strand_id
1 'polypeptide(L)'
;MTKAGLVVVAMATALGTSACGGGQAGATSGNGGAPPAHGKAPSAAPSGDGTRSRSAPASPAAVERLSANARSGASSLTRRVPWNLDILDQRSRPLNGKLTTAATGKGVHVYVIDTGMDIAHKEFGGRARLGADFVGPKDSGDCFGEDGVGHGTFVAGVIGGAKYGVAPKADLVRVQGIVCESEGGGSTPAAAEAALVKSVKWVTAHAQKPAVVNMSLNLDHRSAALETAVKKMVDAGIPTVVSAGNYHDDACKHSPAGVPGTIVVAASTPTDRAWNDSGSYGSGYGRCVDLYAPGQKVTAALSGGGTATEDGGATSWAAPHATGVIALYLSAHPHATAQQVHVWLDHTATRGVLRGVRSDTPNRLLDTGGI
;
A
#
# COMPACT_ATOMS: atom_id res chain seq x y z
N MET A 1 20.09 11.21 -22.95
CA MET A 1 18.73 10.69 -23.17
C MET A 1 18.36 9.92 -21.91
N THR A 2 17.72 10.58 -20.97
CA THR A 2 17.27 10.02 -19.69
C THR A 2 16.11 9.08 -19.99
N LYS A 3 16.25 7.81 -19.62
CA LYS A 3 15.15 6.85 -19.67
C LYS A 3 14.11 7.32 -18.64
N ALA A 4 12.97 7.78 -19.12
CA ALA A 4 11.82 8.05 -18.26
C ALA A 4 11.37 6.72 -17.64
N GLY A 5 11.36 6.67 -16.31
CA GLY A 5 11.05 5.47 -15.55
C GLY A 5 9.60 5.03 -15.74
N LEU A 6 9.48 3.76 -15.92
CA LEU A 6 8.26 2.96 -16.01
C LEU A 6 7.59 2.90 -14.63
N VAL A 7 6.28 2.69 -14.60
CA VAL A 7 5.56 2.33 -13.37
C VAL A 7 6.06 0.94 -12.97
N VAL A 8 7.03 0.90 -12.05
CA VAL A 8 7.59 -0.37 -11.59
C VAL A 8 6.89 -0.75 -10.28
N VAL A 9 6.02 -1.74 -10.36
CA VAL A 9 5.73 -2.59 -9.22
C VAL A 9 6.95 -3.49 -9.08
N ALA A 10 8.05 -2.97 -8.49
CA ALA A 10 9.28 -3.73 -8.30
C ALA A 10 9.06 -4.77 -7.20
N MET A 11 8.91 -6.00 -7.60
CA MET A 11 8.92 -7.16 -6.71
C MET A 11 10.30 -7.79 -6.72
N ALA A 12 10.91 -7.89 -5.55
CA ALA A 12 12.14 -8.63 -5.37
C ALA A 12 11.82 -10.11 -5.18
N THR A 13 11.90 -10.90 -6.25
CA THR A 13 11.97 -12.36 -6.13
C THR A 13 13.38 -12.76 -5.71
N ALA A 14 13.54 -13.17 -4.47
CA ALA A 14 14.75 -13.83 -4.01
C ALA A 14 14.74 -15.29 -4.51
N LEU A 15 15.18 -15.51 -5.75
CA LEU A 15 15.53 -16.85 -6.25
C LEU A 15 16.88 -17.25 -5.67
N GLY A 16 16.88 -18.09 -4.67
CA GLY A 16 18.05 -18.83 -4.21
C GLY A 16 18.47 -19.87 -5.23
N THR A 17 19.42 -19.56 -6.09
CA THR A 17 20.15 -20.57 -6.86
C THR A 17 21.57 -20.70 -6.34
N SER A 18 21.82 -21.79 -5.62
CA SER A 18 23.16 -22.34 -5.47
C SER A 18 23.61 -22.93 -6.81
N ALA A 19 24.65 -22.38 -7.41
CA ALA A 19 25.44 -23.10 -8.40
C ALA A 19 26.92 -22.70 -8.24
N CYS A 20 27.74 -23.73 -7.91
CA CYS A 20 29.20 -23.71 -7.97
C CYS A 20 29.67 -23.71 -9.42
N GLY A 21 30.80 -23.04 -9.68
CA GLY A 21 31.61 -23.33 -10.88
C GLY A 21 32.39 -22.14 -11.43
N GLY A 22 33.57 -22.02 -11.17
CA GLY A 22 34.89 -21.65 -11.50
C GLY A 22 35.18 -21.10 -12.90
N GLY A 23 36.22 -20.22 -13.00
CA GLY A 23 36.98 -19.99 -14.23
C GLY A 23 37.40 -18.55 -14.49
N GLN A 24 38.54 -18.21 -14.04
CA GLN A 24 39.66 -17.34 -14.50
C GLN A 24 39.50 -16.28 -15.59
N ALA A 25 39.96 -15.08 -15.23
CA ALA A 25 41.03 -14.24 -15.80
C ALA A 25 40.85 -13.52 -17.15
N GLY A 26 41.14 -12.24 -17.14
CA GLY A 26 41.50 -11.43 -18.32
C GLY A 26 41.50 -9.94 -18.03
N ALA A 27 42.69 -9.42 -17.64
CA ALA A 27 42.93 -8.00 -17.48
C ALA A 27 43.29 -7.36 -18.83
N THR A 28 42.81 -6.13 -19.12
CA THR A 28 43.58 -5.15 -19.91
C THR A 28 43.22 -3.72 -19.51
N SER A 29 44.23 -2.96 -19.32
CA SER A 29 44.37 -1.54 -19.02
C SER A 29 44.07 -0.62 -20.19
N GLY A 30 43.69 0.63 -19.91
CA GLY A 30 43.74 1.71 -20.88
C GLY A 30 43.17 3.05 -20.43
N ASN A 31 44.01 3.91 -19.88
CA ASN A 31 44.12 5.38 -19.99
C ASN A 31 42.91 6.23 -20.42
N GLY A 32 42.43 7.22 -19.64
CA GLY A 32 43.14 8.53 -19.49
C GLY A 32 42.36 9.60 -20.25
N GLY A 33 41.77 10.58 -19.55
CA GLY A 33 41.21 11.79 -20.18
C GLY A 33 40.37 12.60 -19.19
N ALA A 34 40.97 13.66 -18.63
CA ALA A 34 40.31 14.62 -17.77
C ALA A 34 39.43 15.62 -18.56
N PRO A 35 38.36 16.16 -17.98
CA PRO A 35 37.48 17.13 -18.61
C PRO A 35 37.92 18.59 -18.36
N PRO A 36 37.51 19.53 -19.22
CA PRO A 36 37.65 20.97 -18.92
C PRO A 36 36.45 21.51 -18.13
N ALA A 37 36.76 22.49 -17.29
CA ALA A 37 35.83 23.22 -16.45
C ALA A 37 35.13 24.37 -17.19
N HIS A 38 34.07 24.89 -16.54
CA HIS A 38 33.43 26.19 -16.60
C HIS A 38 32.06 26.32 -17.30
N GLY A 39 31.10 26.68 -16.46
CA GLY A 39 29.83 27.30 -16.83
C GLY A 39 28.99 27.53 -15.58
N LYS A 40 29.09 28.72 -14.94
CA LYS A 40 28.20 29.17 -13.88
C LYS A 40 26.78 29.31 -14.43
N ALA A 41 25.83 28.60 -13.84
CA ALA A 41 24.39 28.86 -14.03
C ALA A 41 23.85 29.69 -12.86
N PRO A 42 22.79 30.52 -13.08
CA PRO A 42 22.27 31.47 -12.09
C PRO A 42 21.49 30.78 -10.97
N SER A 43 21.61 31.36 -9.80
CA SER A 43 20.90 31.05 -8.56
C SER A 43 19.37 30.96 -8.78
N ALA A 44 18.80 29.80 -8.59
CA ALA A 44 17.36 29.62 -8.45
C ALA A 44 16.93 29.95 -7.02
N ALA A 45 15.85 30.70 -6.90
CA ALA A 45 15.21 31.08 -5.64
C ALA A 45 14.77 29.83 -4.85
N PRO A 46 14.66 29.91 -3.50
CA PRO A 46 14.29 28.79 -2.69
C PRO A 46 12.85 28.36 -2.98
N SER A 47 12.70 27.11 -3.41
CA SER A 47 11.40 26.43 -3.48
C SER A 47 10.82 26.36 -2.08
N GLY A 48 9.61 26.88 -1.92
CA GLY A 48 8.87 26.91 -0.66
C GLY A 48 8.79 25.54 -0.04
N ASP A 49 9.20 25.45 1.22
CA ASP A 49 9.04 24.30 2.10
C ASP A 49 7.54 24.04 2.29
N GLY A 50 7.01 23.07 1.55
CA GLY A 50 5.66 22.57 1.71
C GLY A 50 5.53 21.80 3.02
N THR A 51 5.51 22.52 4.14
CA THR A 51 5.16 21.95 5.43
C THR A 51 3.78 21.31 5.30
N ARG A 52 3.71 19.96 5.36
CA ARG A 52 2.44 19.24 5.54
C ARG A 52 1.72 19.87 6.73
N SER A 53 0.68 20.63 6.48
CA SER A 53 -0.17 21.15 7.54
C SER A 53 -0.82 19.95 8.21
N ARG A 54 -0.33 19.56 9.38
CA ARG A 54 -1.01 18.63 10.25
C ARG A 54 -2.20 19.38 10.82
N SER A 55 -3.40 18.95 10.45
CA SER A 55 -4.62 19.43 11.10
C SER A 55 -4.50 19.23 12.60
N ALA A 56 -5.01 20.18 13.39
CA ALA A 56 -4.96 20.11 14.85
C ALA A 56 -5.49 18.76 15.34
N PRO A 57 -4.85 18.12 16.32
CA PRO A 57 -5.27 16.82 16.83
C PRO A 57 -6.68 16.94 17.40
N ALA A 58 -7.55 15.97 17.07
CA ALA A 58 -8.82 15.82 17.76
C ALA A 58 -8.56 15.55 19.24
N SER A 59 -9.42 16.05 20.12
CA SER A 59 -9.22 15.83 21.55
C SER A 59 -9.21 14.33 21.89
N PRO A 60 -8.36 13.85 22.79
CA PRO A 60 -8.32 12.45 23.23
C PRO A 60 -9.69 11.88 23.58
N ALA A 61 -10.55 12.68 24.22
CA ALA A 61 -11.92 12.32 24.57
C ALA A 61 -12.83 12.06 23.34
N ALA A 62 -12.59 12.69 22.19
CA ALA A 62 -13.35 12.45 20.98
C ALA A 62 -12.96 11.11 20.35
N VAL A 63 -11.68 10.74 20.39
CA VAL A 63 -11.18 9.46 19.88
C VAL A 63 -11.62 8.30 20.77
N GLU A 64 -11.59 8.49 22.09
CA GLU A 64 -12.02 7.49 23.06
C GLU A 64 -13.51 7.17 22.95
N ARG A 65 -14.37 8.17 22.71
CA ARG A 65 -15.81 7.97 22.43
C ARG A 65 -16.05 7.18 21.12
N LEU A 66 -15.24 7.40 20.07
CA LEU A 66 -15.31 6.67 18.82
C LEU A 66 -14.96 5.18 19.01
N SER A 67 -14.00 4.87 19.87
CA SER A 67 -13.62 3.48 20.21
C SER A 67 -14.61 2.80 21.16
N ALA A 68 -15.21 3.53 22.10
CA ALA A 68 -16.14 2.98 23.07
C ALA A 68 -17.49 2.58 22.46
N ASN A 69 -18.02 3.37 21.51
CA ASN A 69 -19.29 3.08 20.84
C ASN A 69 -19.23 1.84 19.95
N ALA A 70 -18.05 1.47 19.43
CA ALA A 70 -17.88 0.28 18.60
C ALA A 70 -17.97 -1.03 19.39
N ARG A 71 -17.69 -0.99 20.69
CA ARG A 71 -17.64 -2.18 21.56
C ARG A 71 -18.99 -2.58 22.15
N SER A 72 -20.02 -1.71 22.07
CA SER A 72 -21.33 -1.97 22.63
C SER A 72 -22.25 -2.69 21.66
N GLY A 73 -22.28 -4.04 21.69
CA GLY A 73 -23.37 -4.82 21.08
C GLY A 73 -23.03 -5.72 19.90
N ALA A 74 -21.81 -5.76 19.40
CA ALA A 74 -21.41 -6.67 18.34
C ALA A 74 -20.74 -7.92 18.90
N SER A 75 -21.15 -9.12 18.46
CA SER A 75 -20.39 -10.35 18.73
C SER A 75 -19.04 -10.25 17.99
N SER A 76 -17.94 -10.36 18.74
CA SER A 76 -16.59 -10.34 18.17
C SER A 76 -16.34 -11.55 17.27
N LEU A 77 -15.66 -11.32 16.14
CA LEU A 77 -15.18 -12.37 15.25
C LEU A 77 -13.73 -12.72 15.60
N THR A 78 -13.49 -13.92 16.14
CA THR A 78 -12.15 -14.44 16.38
C THR A 78 -11.81 -15.52 15.36
N ARG A 79 -10.66 -15.36 14.66
CA ARG A 79 -10.17 -16.30 13.65
C ARG A 79 -8.74 -16.72 13.95
N ARG A 80 -8.38 -17.97 13.60
CA ARG A 80 -6.96 -18.37 13.52
C ARG A 80 -6.37 -17.80 12.24
N VAL A 81 -5.23 -17.14 12.35
CA VAL A 81 -4.65 -16.36 11.24
C VAL A 81 -3.12 -16.45 11.23
N PRO A 82 -2.47 -16.18 10.07
CA PRO A 82 -1.02 -16.02 9.99
C PRO A 82 -0.57 -14.75 10.70
N TRP A 83 0.76 -14.63 10.91
CA TRP A 83 1.38 -13.54 11.70
C TRP A 83 0.97 -12.13 11.24
N ASN A 84 0.81 -11.94 9.91
CA ASN A 84 0.49 -10.64 9.34
C ASN A 84 -0.89 -10.11 9.73
N LEU A 85 -1.80 -10.99 10.10
CA LEU A 85 -3.10 -10.61 10.66
C LEU A 85 -3.09 -10.65 12.20
N ASP A 86 -2.39 -11.61 12.79
CA ASP A 86 -2.27 -11.80 14.24
C ASP A 86 -1.69 -10.57 14.96
N ILE A 87 -0.71 -9.89 14.35
CA ILE A 87 -0.08 -8.69 14.90
C ILE A 87 -1.02 -7.48 14.98
N LEU A 88 -2.16 -7.49 14.25
CA LEU A 88 -3.02 -6.32 14.11
C LEU A 88 -3.89 -6.01 15.33
N ASP A 89 -4.08 -6.97 16.24
CA ASP A 89 -4.83 -6.78 17.50
C ASP A 89 -3.96 -7.01 18.75
N GLN A 90 -2.64 -7.04 18.57
CA GLN A 90 -1.69 -7.30 19.65
C GLN A 90 -0.56 -6.28 19.71
N ARG A 91 -0.40 -5.64 20.85
CA ARG A 91 0.61 -4.59 21.07
C ARG A 91 1.95 -5.13 21.56
N SER A 92 2.04 -6.41 21.85
CA SER A 92 3.23 -7.07 22.40
C SER A 92 3.33 -8.53 21.95
N ARG A 93 4.52 -9.09 22.05
CA ARG A 93 4.77 -10.50 21.81
C ARG A 93 4.73 -11.32 23.12
N PRO A 94 4.50 -12.63 23.02
CA PRO A 94 4.32 -13.45 21.81
C PRO A 94 2.94 -13.28 21.17
N LEU A 95 2.84 -13.43 19.84
CA LEU A 95 1.58 -13.49 19.13
C LEU A 95 0.82 -14.77 19.50
N ASN A 96 -0.53 -14.73 19.42
CA ASN A 96 -1.40 -15.83 19.89
C ASN A 96 -2.02 -16.67 18.74
N GLY A 97 -1.69 -16.35 17.49
CA GLY A 97 -2.20 -17.03 16.29
C GLY A 97 -3.65 -16.70 15.96
N LYS A 98 -4.17 -15.58 16.46
CA LYS A 98 -5.58 -15.20 16.29
C LYS A 98 -5.70 -13.71 15.99
N LEU A 99 -6.71 -13.36 15.23
CA LEU A 99 -7.21 -11.99 15.08
C LEU A 99 -8.64 -11.92 15.63
N THR A 100 -8.89 -10.99 16.53
CA THR A 100 -10.22 -10.72 17.08
C THR A 100 -10.66 -9.32 16.70
N THR A 101 -11.79 -9.19 16.01
CA THR A 101 -12.36 -7.90 15.60
C THR A 101 -13.84 -7.81 16.00
N ALA A 102 -14.29 -6.64 16.44
CA ALA A 102 -15.70 -6.39 16.70
C ALA A 102 -16.46 -6.03 15.41
N ALA A 103 -15.76 -5.63 14.36
CA ALA A 103 -16.31 -5.30 13.05
C ALA A 103 -15.80 -6.27 11.96
N THR A 104 -16.45 -6.26 10.79
CA THR A 104 -16.13 -7.19 9.70
C THR A 104 -15.91 -6.52 8.35
N GLY A 105 -16.06 -5.19 8.27
CA GLY A 105 -16.02 -4.43 7.03
C GLY A 105 -17.33 -4.45 6.23
N LYS A 106 -18.40 -5.09 6.73
CA LYS A 106 -19.69 -5.19 6.01
C LYS A 106 -20.25 -3.81 5.69
N GLY A 107 -20.69 -3.64 4.43
CA GLY A 107 -21.28 -2.40 3.92
C GLY A 107 -20.27 -1.31 3.57
N VAL A 108 -18.97 -1.61 3.61
CA VAL A 108 -17.91 -0.69 3.17
C VAL A 108 -17.43 -1.10 1.80
N HIS A 109 -17.36 -0.14 0.88
CA HIS A 109 -16.85 -0.33 -0.48
C HIS A 109 -15.36 -0.02 -0.51
N VAL A 110 -14.54 -1.02 -0.84
CA VAL A 110 -13.10 -0.89 -0.99
C VAL A 110 -12.72 -0.86 -2.46
N TYR A 111 -12.25 0.28 -2.93
CA TYR A 111 -11.79 0.46 -4.30
C TYR A 111 -10.30 0.12 -4.38
N VAL A 112 -9.96 -0.92 -5.14
CA VAL A 112 -8.58 -1.36 -5.35
C VAL A 112 -8.13 -0.89 -6.72
N ILE A 113 -7.30 0.17 -6.76
CA ILE A 113 -6.67 0.68 -7.99
C ILE A 113 -5.36 -0.07 -8.15
N ASP A 114 -5.31 -1.04 -9.08
CA ASP A 114 -4.21 -1.99 -9.20
C ASP A 114 -4.12 -2.60 -10.61
N THR A 115 -3.38 -3.71 -10.76
CA THR A 115 -3.21 -4.48 -12.00
C THR A 115 -4.46 -5.22 -12.45
N GLY A 116 -5.44 -5.38 -11.60
CA GLY A 116 -6.67 -6.13 -11.82
C GLY A 116 -7.16 -6.76 -10.53
N MET A 117 -7.99 -7.79 -10.65
CA MET A 117 -8.47 -8.64 -9.55
C MET A 117 -9.24 -9.82 -10.13
N ASP A 118 -8.91 -11.04 -9.73
CA ASP A 118 -9.76 -12.21 -9.97
C ASP A 118 -11.03 -12.13 -9.11
N ILE A 119 -12.05 -11.44 -9.63
CA ILE A 119 -13.32 -11.19 -8.91
C ILE A 119 -14.09 -12.47 -8.58
N ALA A 120 -13.81 -13.56 -9.29
CA ALA A 120 -14.45 -14.87 -9.07
C ALA A 120 -13.75 -15.69 -7.97
N HIS A 121 -12.62 -15.20 -7.43
CA HIS A 121 -11.84 -15.93 -6.43
C HIS A 121 -12.69 -16.31 -5.20
N LYS A 122 -12.54 -17.55 -4.74
CA LYS A 122 -13.34 -18.12 -3.63
C LYS A 122 -13.22 -17.33 -2.32
N GLU A 123 -12.06 -16.76 -2.05
CA GLU A 123 -11.82 -15.89 -0.88
C GLU A 123 -12.71 -14.65 -0.89
N PHE A 124 -13.20 -14.20 -2.05
CA PHE A 124 -14.09 -13.05 -2.12
C PHE A 124 -15.57 -13.42 -1.98
N GLY A 125 -15.95 -14.66 -2.21
CA GLY A 125 -17.32 -15.15 -1.95
C GLY A 125 -18.42 -14.30 -2.59
N GLY A 126 -18.20 -13.80 -3.82
CA GLY A 126 -19.15 -12.95 -4.54
C GLY A 126 -19.19 -11.47 -4.10
N ARG A 127 -18.31 -11.04 -3.19
CA ARG A 127 -18.22 -9.63 -2.71
C ARG A 127 -17.32 -8.77 -3.60
N ALA A 128 -16.56 -9.36 -4.52
CA ALA A 128 -15.75 -8.63 -5.49
C ALA A 128 -16.56 -8.39 -6.76
N ARG A 129 -16.41 -7.19 -7.32
CA ARG A 129 -17.08 -6.78 -8.56
C ARG A 129 -16.19 -5.91 -9.43
N LEU A 130 -16.46 -5.89 -10.72
CA LEU A 130 -15.84 -4.96 -11.65
C LEU A 130 -16.37 -3.53 -11.38
N GLY A 131 -15.46 -2.58 -11.26
CA GLY A 131 -15.72 -1.16 -11.26
C GLY A 131 -15.41 -0.56 -12.61
N ALA A 132 -14.11 -0.47 -12.96
CA ALA A 132 -13.67 0.08 -14.23
C ALA A 132 -12.32 -0.52 -14.67
N ASP A 133 -12.04 -0.42 -15.98
CA ASP A 133 -10.78 -0.81 -16.59
C ASP A 133 -10.30 0.30 -17.52
N PHE A 134 -9.04 0.74 -17.35
CA PHE A 134 -8.41 1.82 -18.11
C PHE A 134 -7.17 1.37 -18.89
N VAL A 135 -6.88 0.09 -18.88
CA VAL A 135 -5.66 -0.48 -19.49
C VAL A 135 -5.94 -1.24 -20.77
N GLY A 136 -7.21 -1.54 -21.06
CA GLY A 136 -7.66 -2.15 -22.30
C GLY A 136 -8.28 -3.53 -22.13
N PRO A 137 -8.90 -4.05 -23.21
CA PRO A 137 -9.87 -5.15 -23.19
C PRO A 137 -9.26 -6.55 -23.00
N LYS A 138 -8.08 -6.68 -22.49
CA LYS A 138 -7.53 -7.99 -22.15
C LYS A 138 -8.11 -8.43 -20.80
N ASP A 139 -9.08 -9.13 -20.92
CA ASP A 139 -10.07 -9.76 -20.09
C ASP A 139 -9.68 -10.53 -18.89
N SER A 140 -8.48 -10.58 -18.52
CA SER A 140 -8.06 -11.54 -17.51
C SER A 140 -8.13 -10.97 -16.14
N GLY A 141 -9.08 -10.82 -15.51
CA GLY A 141 -9.14 -10.66 -14.06
C GLY A 141 -7.97 -9.98 -13.37
N ASP A 142 -6.74 -10.40 -13.58
CA ASP A 142 -5.51 -9.83 -12.99
C ASP A 142 -4.27 -10.20 -13.79
N CYS A 143 -3.21 -9.37 -13.69
CA CYS A 143 -1.92 -9.71 -14.28
C CYS A 143 -1.23 -10.81 -13.46
N PHE A 144 -0.82 -11.85 -14.13
CA PHE A 144 0.23 -12.71 -13.61
C PHE A 144 1.57 -12.02 -13.91
N GLY A 145 2.03 -11.17 -13.02
CA GLY A 145 3.36 -10.58 -13.10
C GLY A 145 4.46 -11.64 -12.94
N GLU A 146 5.72 -11.22 -12.94
CA GLU A 146 6.86 -12.11 -12.65
C GLU A 146 6.73 -12.79 -11.28
N ASP A 147 5.91 -12.24 -10.38
CA ASP A 147 5.59 -12.81 -9.07
C ASP A 147 4.68 -14.05 -9.12
N GLY A 148 3.95 -14.25 -10.22
CA GLY A 148 3.01 -15.35 -10.37
C GLY A 148 1.78 -15.32 -9.45
N VAL A 149 1.61 -14.26 -8.66
CA VAL A 149 0.51 -14.18 -7.65
C VAL A 149 -0.70 -13.42 -8.13
N GLY A 150 -0.54 -12.54 -9.12
CA GLY A 150 -1.56 -11.58 -9.50
C GLY A 150 -1.67 -10.47 -8.44
N HIS A 151 -0.96 -9.37 -8.65
CA HIS A 151 -0.73 -8.34 -7.63
C HIS A 151 -2.03 -7.79 -7.05
N GLY A 152 -2.99 -7.38 -7.89
CA GLY A 152 -4.23 -6.80 -7.40
C GLY A 152 -5.14 -7.82 -6.68
N THR A 153 -5.11 -9.11 -7.08
CA THR A 153 -5.82 -10.18 -6.38
C THR A 153 -5.22 -10.43 -5.00
N PHE A 154 -3.90 -10.46 -4.89
CA PHE A 154 -3.22 -10.63 -3.61
C PHE A 154 -3.51 -9.47 -2.66
N VAL A 155 -3.40 -8.23 -3.14
CA VAL A 155 -3.76 -7.00 -2.42
C VAL A 155 -5.20 -7.05 -1.94
N ALA A 156 -6.16 -7.38 -2.82
CA ALA A 156 -7.56 -7.52 -2.47
C ALA A 156 -7.80 -8.64 -1.44
N GLY A 157 -7.01 -9.72 -1.54
CA GLY A 157 -7.00 -10.83 -0.60
C GLY A 157 -6.61 -10.44 0.82
N VAL A 158 -5.57 -9.60 0.96
CA VAL A 158 -5.16 -9.03 2.25
C VAL A 158 -6.24 -8.11 2.83
N ILE A 159 -6.94 -7.35 1.99
CA ILE A 159 -8.02 -6.45 2.46
C ILE A 159 -9.22 -7.26 2.92
N GLY A 160 -9.78 -8.10 2.01
CA GLY A 160 -11.12 -8.61 2.16
C GLY A 160 -11.30 -10.11 1.92
N GLY A 161 -10.21 -10.90 1.86
CA GLY A 161 -10.28 -12.34 1.80
C GLY A 161 -11.04 -12.93 2.99
N ALA A 162 -11.87 -13.94 2.76
CA ALA A 162 -12.72 -14.55 3.78
C ALA A 162 -11.89 -15.16 4.92
N LYS A 163 -10.78 -15.80 4.58
CA LYS A 163 -9.89 -16.47 5.54
C LYS A 163 -8.70 -15.59 5.92
N TYR A 164 -8.07 -14.95 4.93
CA TYR A 164 -6.79 -14.25 5.08
C TYR A 164 -6.91 -12.72 4.95
N GLY A 165 -8.12 -12.18 4.83
CA GLY A 165 -8.35 -10.73 4.78
C GLY A 165 -8.59 -10.13 6.17
N VAL A 166 -8.22 -8.85 6.31
CA VAL A 166 -8.46 -8.05 7.52
C VAL A 166 -9.96 -7.81 7.71
N ALA A 167 -10.66 -7.38 6.64
CA ALA A 167 -12.09 -7.04 6.62
C ALA A 167 -12.89 -8.04 5.77
N PRO A 168 -13.18 -9.27 6.28
CA PRO A 168 -13.64 -10.39 5.48
C PRO A 168 -15.06 -10.24 4.92
N LYS A 169 -15.76 -9.14 5.23
CA LYS A 169 -17.09 -8.83 4.69
C LYS A 169 -17.18 -7.49 3.96
N ALA A 170 -16.06 -6.85 3.68
CA ALA A 170 -16.02 -5.66 2.83
C ALA A 170 -16.37 -5.99 1.38
N ASP A 171 -17.00 -5.05 0.67
CA ASP A 171 -17.28 -5.14 -0.75
C ASP A 171 -16.06 -4.63 -1.54
N LEU A 172 -15.51 -5.46 -2.41
CA LEU A 172 -14.31 -5.16 -3.17
C LEU A 172 -14.66 -4.68 -4.58
N VAL A 173 -14.09 -3.57 -5.01
CA VAL A 173 -14.32 -2.99 -6.32
C VAL A 173 -13.00 -2.94 -7.08
N ARG A 174 -12.88 -3.77 -8.14
CA ARG A 174 -11.73 -3.76 -9.04
C ARG A 174 -11.72 -2.48 -9.86
N VAL A 175 -10.62 -1.74 -9.83
CA VAL A 175 -10.35 -0.61 -10.72
C VAL A 175 -8.97 -0.83 -11.34
N GLN A 176 -8.93 -1.31 -12.57
CA GLN A 176 -7.69 -1.61 -13.26
C GLN A 176 -7.09 -0.33 -13.83
N GLY A 177 -5.94 0.05 -13.32
CA GLY A 177 -5.22 1.27 -13.69
C GLY A 177 -3.74 1.06 -13.96
N ILE A 178 -3.23 -0.15 -13.69
CA ILE A 178 -1.83 -0.53 -13.90
C ILE A 178 -1.76 -1.51 -15.06
N VAL A 179 -0.89 -1.21 -16.03
CA VAL A 179 -0.62 -2.05 -17.19
C VAL A 179 0.24 -3.24 -16.79
N CYS A 180 -0.10 -4.42 -17.32
CA CYS A 180 0.71 -5.62 -17.16
C CYS A 180 1.85 -5.65 -18.17
N GLU A 181 3.08 -5.59 -17.72
CA GLU A 181 4.24 -5.65 -18.61
C GLU A 181 4.41 -7.02 -19.28
N SER A 182 4.10 -8.10 -18.55
CA SER A 182 4.25 -9.49 -19.03
C SER A 182 3.35 -9.85 -20.22
N GLU A 183 2.31 -9.09 -20.50
CA GLU A 183 1.38 -9.36 -21.60
C GLU A 183 1.73 -8.67 -22.92
N GLY A 184 2.95 -8.16 -23.05
CA GLY A 184 3.43 -7.53 -24.31
C GLY A 184 2.67 -6.26 -24.70
N GLY A 185 1.97 -5.66 -23.76
CA GLY A 185 1.31 -4.39 -23.95
C GLY A 185 2.35 -3.27 -23.97
N GLY A 186 2.92 -2.94 -25.13
CA GLY A 186 3.86 -1.83 -25.30
C GLY A 186 3.26 -0.46 -24.95
N SER A 187 2.76 -0.33 -23.73
CA SER A 187 2.25 0.93 -23.20
C SER A 187 3.43 1.86 -22.94
N THR A 188 3.33 3.08 -23.42
CA THR A 188 4.31 4.10 -23.05
C THR A 188 4.13 4.50 -21.60
N PRO A 189 5.19 4.95 -20.90
CA PRO A 189 5.07 5.46 -19.53
C PRO A 189 3.98 6.53 -19.36
N ALA A 190 3.84 7.41 -20.35
CA ALA A 190 2.79 8.42 -20.36
C ALA A 190 1.37 7.83 -20.47
N ALA A 191 1.19 6.76 -21.23
CA ALA A 191 -0.11 6.09 -21.36
C ALA A 191 -0.47 5.34 -20.07
N ALA A 192 0.50 4.68 -19.44
CA ALA A 192 0.34 4.00 -18.14
C ALA A 192 -0.05 5.01 -17.03
N GLU A 193 0.65 6.14 -16.95
CA GLU A 193 0.32 7.21 -16.00
C GLU A 193 -1.07 7.80 -16.28
N ALA A 194 -1.43 7.99 -17.56
CA ALA A 194 -2.76 8.48 -17.95
C ALA A 194 -3.88 7.51 -17.54
N ALA A 195 -3.66 6.19 -17.64
CA ALA A 195 -4.60 5.17 -17.20
C ALA A 195 -4.81 5.26 -15.68
N LEU A 196 -3.73 5.39 -14.91
CA LEU A 196 -3.78 5.56 -13.46
C LEU A 196 -4.53 6.84 -13.05
N VAL A 197 -4.27 7.97 -13.72
CA VAL A 197 -5.00 9.22 -13.48
C VAL A 197 -6.49 9.08 -13.78
N LYS A 198 -6.87 8.36 -14.87
CA LYS A 198 -8.27 8.06 -15.20
C LYS A 198 -8.92 7.21 -14.12
N SER A 199 -8.22 6.19 -13.60
CA SER A 199 -8.71 5.32 -12.52
C SER A 199 -9.05 6.11 -11.27
N VAL A 200 -8.15 7.00 -10.82
CA VAL A 200 -8.38 7.88 -9.66
C VAL A 200 -9.57 8.81 -9.88
N LYS A 201 -9.68 9.43 -11.07
CA LYS A 201 -10.81 10.29 -11.41
C LYS A 201 -12.13 9.53 -11.41
N TRP A 202 -12.12 8.31 -11.94
CA TRP A 202 -13.32 7.47 -11.95
C TRP A 202 -13.78 7.13 -10.54
N VAL A 203 -12.87 6.69 -9.66
CA VAL A 203 -13.21 6.42 -8.26
C VAL A 203 -13.75 7.68 -7.58
N THR A 204 -13.13 8.84 -7.80
CA THR A 204 -13.60 10.11 -7.24
C THR A 204 -15.06 10.40 -7.62
N ALA A 205 -15.46 10.07 -8.85
CA ALA A 205 -16.80 10.34 -9.37
C ALA A 205 -17.83 9.26 -8.99
N HIS A 206 -17.41 8.01 -8.72
CA HIS A 206 -18.32 6.86 -8.58
C HIS A 206 -18.28 6.17 -7.22
N ALA A 207 -17.41 6.62 -6.30
CA ALA A 207 -17.30 5.98 -5.00
C ALA A 207 -18.59 6.10 -4.19
N GLN A 208 -19.10 4.95 -3.78
CA GLN A 208 -20.25 4.83 -2.89
C GLN A 208 -19.75 4.76 -1.44
N LYS A 209 -20.16 5.71 -0.60
CA LYS A 209 -19.76 5.76 0.81
C LYS A 209 -20.64 4.88 1.69
N PRO A 210 -20.11 4.30 2.78
CA PRO A 210 -18.73 4.43 3.25
C PRO A 210 -17.72 3.73 2.32
N ALA A 211 -16.60 4.40 2.03
CA ALA A 211 -15.62 3.94 1.07
C ALA A 211 -14.19 4.19 1.54
N VAL A 212 -13.26 3.35 1.08
CA VAL A 212 -11.83 3.53 1.19
C VAL A 212 -11.15 3.10 -0.12
N VAL A 213 -10.04 3.75 -0.47
CA VAL A 213 -9.25 3.43 -1.66
C VAL A 213 -7.91 2.84 -1.25
N ASN A 214 -7.50 1.76 -1.92
CA ASN A 214 -6.15 1.21 -1.85
C ASN A 214 -5.40 1.47 -3.16
N MET A 215 -4.20 2.01 -3.05
CA MET A 215 -3.24 2.21 -4.13
C MET A 215 -1.89 1.60 -3.71
N SER A 216 -1.72 0.30 -3.93
CA SER A 216 -0.47 -0.42 -3.63
C SER A 216 0.56 -0.18 -4.75
N LEU A 217 0.85 1.07 -5.04
CA LEU A 217 1.69 1.50 -6.16
C LEU A 217 2.42 2.81 -5.85
N ASN A 218 3.53 3.01 -6.55
CA ASN A 218 4.24 4.29 -6.59
C ASN A 218 4.89 4.50 -7.97
N LEU A 219 4.94 5.74 -8.42
CA LEU A 219 5.84 6.15 -9.47
C LEU A 219 7.24 6.37 -8.88
N ASP A 220 8.27 6.16 -9.67
CA ASP A 220 9.67 6.48 -9.29
C ASP A 220 9.97 7.98 -9.25
N HIS A 221 8.98 8.82 -9.54
CA HIS A 221 9.04 10.28 -9.62
C HIS A 221 7.77 10.94 -9.11
N ARG A 222 7.77 12.27 -9.09
CA ARG A 222 6.59 13.09 -8.82
C ARG A 222 5.81 13.36 -10.11
N SER A 223 4.52 13.04 -10.11
CA SER A 223 3.57 13.34 -11.20
C SER A 223 2.54 14.37 -10.75
N ALA A 224 2.60 15.59 -11.29
CA ALA A 224 1.64 16.63 -10.97
C ALA A 224 0.19 16.23 -11.37
N ALA A 225 0.03 15.47 -12.45
CA ALA A 225 -1.27 15.00 -12.91
C ALA A 225 -1.90 14.00 -11.93
N LEU A 226 -1.12 12.98 -11.50
CA LEU A 226 -1.56 12.00 -10.54
C LEU A 226 -1.83 12.64 -9.17
N GLU A 227 -0.93 13.50 -8.69
CA GLU A 227 -1.08 14.18 -7.41
C GLU A 227 -2.33 15.06 -7.37
N THR A 228 -2.61 15.79 -8.46
CA THR A 228 -3.83 16.60 -8.57
C THR A 228 -5.08 15.72 -8.51
N ALA A 229 -5.08 14.57 -9.18
CA ALA A 229 -6.21 13.65 -9.17
C ALA A 229 -6.41 13.03 -7.78
N VAL A 230 -5.35 12.54 -7.15
CA VAL A 230 -5.39 11.94 -5.81
C VAL A 230 -5.80 12.98 -4.76
N LYS A 231 -5.27 14.21 -4.86
CA LYS A 231 -5.69 15.29 -3.95
C LYS A 231 -7.19 15.57 -4.03
N LYS A 232 -7.76 15.61 -5.24
CA LYS A 232 -9.22 15.77 -5.41
C LYS A 232 -10.01 14.62 -4.78
N MET A 233 -9.52 13.38 -4.89
CA MET A 233 -10.16 12.22 -4.27
C MET A 233 -10.12 12.30 -2.73
N VAL A 234 -8.99 12.71 -2.17
CA VAL A 234 -8.85 12.97 -0.72
C VAL A 234 -9.79 14.10 -0.28
N ASP A 235 -9.85 15.20 -1.05
CA ASP A 235 -10.72 16.35 -0.75
C ASP A 235 -12.22 16.02 -0.87
N ALA A 236 -12.58 15.03 -1.69
CA ALA A 236 -13.92 14.46 -1.73
C ALA A 236 -14.27 13.63 -0.46
N GLY A 237 -13.33 13.54 0.50
CA GLY A 237 -13.50 12.88 1.79
C GLY A 237 -13.41 11.36 1.71
N ILE A 238 -12.69 10.83 0.74
CA ILE A 238 -12.46 9.38 0.59
C ILE A 238 -11.10 9.06 1.22
N PRO A 239 -11.03 8.27 2.31
CA PRO A 239 -9.79 7.78 2.85
C PRO A 239 -8.99 7.06 1.75
N THR A 240 -7.76 7.49 1.52
CA THR A 240 -6.92 7.00 0.43
C THR A 240 -5.60 6.48 1.01
N VAL A 241 -5.43 5.16 0.94
CA VAL A 241 -4.23 4.45 1.42
C VAL A 241 -3.30 4.23 0.25
N VAL A 242 -2.02 4.54 0.45
CA VAL A 242 -0.97 4.37 -0.55
C VAL A 242 0.26 3.68 0.06
N SER A 243 0.97 2.91 -0.75
CA SER A 243 2.24 2.31 -0.33
C SER A 243 3.35 3.38 -0.24
N ALA A 244 4.35 3.16 0.64
CA ALA A 244 5.45 4.09 0.83
C ALA A 244 6.54 4.00 -0.26
N GLY A 245 6.50 2.95 -1.09
CA GLY A 245 7.53 2.62 -2.08
C GLY A 245 8.56 1.62 -1.56
N ASN A 246 9.27 0.96 -2.49
CA ASN A 246 10.16 -0.17 -2.21
C ASN A 246 11.65 0.15 -2.48
N TYR A 247 12.01 1.41 -2.71
CA TYR A 247 13.35 1.84 -3.10
C TYR A 247 14.25 2.25 -1.93
N HIS A 248 13.80 2.01 -0.70
CA HIS A 248 14.53 2.40 0.52
C HIS A 248 14.96 3.86 0.52
N ASP A 249 14.08 4.74 0.09
CA ASP A 249 14.30 6.20 0.00
C ASP A 249 13.13 7.00 0.58
N ASP A 250 13.18 8.34 0.48
CA ASP A 250 12.16 9.23 1.00
C ASP A 250 10.87 9.15 0.19
N ALA A 251 9.81 8.58 0.81
CA ALA A 251 8.49 8.43 0.23
C ALA A 251 7.89 9.76 -0.28
N CYS A 252 8.30 10.90 0.26
CA CYS A 252 7.81 12.20 -0.20
C CYS A 252 8.24 12.53 -1.64
N LYS A 253 9.24 11.84 -2.18
CA LYS A 253 9.74 12.07 -3.54
C LYS A 253 8.92 11.37 -4.62
N HIS A 254 7.98 10.52 -4.22
CA HIS A 254 7.21 9.64 -5.09
C HIS A 254 5.72 9.98 -5.08
N SER A 255 5.07 9.84 -6.24
CA SER A 255 3.62 9.92 -6.33
C SER A 255 3.02 8.52 -6.27
N PRO A 256 1.91 8.32 -5.51
CA PRO A 256 1.11 9.33 -4.81
C PRO A 256 1.50 9.55 -3.33
N ALA A 257 2.55 8.91 -2.80
CA ALA A 257 2.92 8.98 -1.38
C ALA A 257 3.23 10.42 -0.89
N GLY A 258 3.69 11.30 -1.80
CA GLY A 258 3.91 12.73 -1.51
C GLY A 258 2.64 13.58 -1.37
N VAL A 259 1.45 13.05 -1.67
CA VAL A 259 0.19 13.84 -1.67
C VAL A 259 -0.30 14.08 -0.23
N PRO A 260 -0.56 15.32 0.19
CA PRO A 260 -1.11 15.59 1.51
C PRO A 260 -2.51 14.98 1.69
N GLY A 261 -2.71 14.31 2.84
CA GLY A 261 -3.98 13.68 3.21
C GLY A 261 -4.15 12.23 2.76
N THR A 262 -3.18 11.68 2.01
CA THR A 262 -3.08 10.22 1.83
C THR A 262 -2.57 9.57 3.12
N ILE A 263 -2.92 8.30 3.31
CA ILE A 263 -2.41 7.46 4.40
C ILE A 263 -1.29 6.61 3.81
N VAL A 264 -0.05 6.98 4.10
CA VAL A 264 1.15 6.36 3.52
C VAL A 264 1.65 5.24 4.43
N VAL A 265 1.71 4.02 3.91
CA VAL A 265 2.00 2.82 4.69
C VAL A 265 3.34 2.22 4.29
N ALA A 266 4.24 2.14 5.26
CA ALA A 266 5.54 1.48 5.16
C ALA A 266 5.44 0.00 5.58
N ALA A 267 6.43 -0.81 5.21
CA ALA A 267 6.42 -2.25 5.44
C ALA A 267 7.21 -2.65 6.69
N SER A 268 6.62 -3.54 7.50
CA SER A 268 7.28 -4.20 8.63
C SER A 268 7.46 -5.70 8.40
N THR A 269 8.40 -6.30 9.14
CA THR A 269 8.74 -7.72 9.08
C THR A 269 8.16 -8.50 10.27
N PRO A 270 8.12 -9.85 10.21
CA PRO A 270 7.70 -10.71 11.32
C PRO A 270 8.53 -10.55 12.60
N THR A 271 9.69 -9.91 12.53
CA THR A 271 10.61 -9.73 13.66
C THR A 271 10.61 -8.30 14.22
N ASP A 272 9.54 -7.55 14.00
CA ASP A 272 9.33 -6.17 14.47
C ASP A 272 10.43 -5.22 13.99
N ARG A 273 10.71 -5.26 12.68
CA ARG A 273 11.65 -4.35 12.02
C ARG A 273 10.99 -3.62 10.86
N ALA A 274 11.43 -2.41 10.58
CA ALA A 274 11.20 -1.82 9.25
C ALA A 274 11.80 -2.75 8.21
N TRP A 275 11.04 -3.05 7.14
CA TRP A 275 11.53 -3.94 6.09
C TRP A 275 12.68 -3.29 5.31
N ASN A 276 13.77 -4.03 5.20
CA ASN A 276 14.95 -3.68 4.41
C ASN A 276 15.69 -4.97 4.06
N ASP A 277 15.68 -5.37 2.81
CA ASP A 277 16.31 -6.61 2.38
C ASP A 277 17.79 -6.41 2.03
N SER A 278 18.11 -5.34 1.28
CA SER A 278 19.49 -5.07 0.86
C SER A 278 19.63 -3.68 0.27
N GLY A 279 20.37 -2.81 0.89
CA GLY A 279 20.85 -1.53 0.38
C GLY A 279 19.87 -0.67 -0.44
N SER A 280 19.48 -1.12 -1.61
CA SER A 280 18.58 -0.41 -2.52
C SER A 280 17.13 -0.90 -2.49
N TYR A 281 16.83 -2.04 -1.84
CA TYR A 281 15.49 -2.56 -1.68
C TYR A 281 15.09 -2.55 -0.22
N GLY A 282 13.94 -1.97 0.06
CA GLY A 282 13.39 -1.83 1.39
C GLY A 282 12.26 -0.83 1.41
N SER A 283 11.55 -0.77 2.54
CA SER A 283 10.45 0.17 2.71
C SER A 283 10.87 1.61 2.51
N GLY A 284 10.07 2.37 1.80
CA GLY A 284 10.14 3.82 1.81
C GLY A 284 10.00 4.36 3.23
N TYR A 285 10.61 5.51 3.49
CA TYR A 285 10.68 6.14 4.82
C TYR A 285 10.45 7.65 4.74
N GLY A 286 10.63 8.35 5.84
CA GLY A 286 10.57 9.79 5.93
C GLY A 286 9.25 10.33 6.44
N ARG A 287 9.15 11.65 6.49
CA ARG A 287 8.02 12.38 7.10
C ARG A 287 6.65 12.14 6.44
N CYS A 288 6.63 11.65 5.19
CA CYS A 288 5.38 11.34 4.50
C CYS A 288 4.77 10.01 4.94
N VAL A 289 5.55 9.11 5.54
CA VAL A 289 5.02 7.87 6.10
C VAL A 289 4.17 8.17 7.33
N ASP A 290 2.98 7.57 7.40
CA ASP A 290 2.08 7.71 8.55
C ASP A 290 2.26 6.56 9.55
N LEU A 291 2.38 5.32 9.04
CA LEU A 291 2.52 4.13 9.87
C LEU A 291 3.16 2.97 9.09
N TYR A 292 3.51 1.91 9.79
CA TYR A 292 3.96 0.63 9.28
C TYR A 292 2.87 -0.42 9.41
N ALA A 293 2.83 -1.36 8.47
CA ALA A 293 1.98 -2.54 8.54
C ALA A 293 2.76 -3.78 8.04
N PRO A 294 2.28 -5.01 8.28
CA PRO A 294 2.92 -6.22 7.79
C PRO A 294 3.16 -6.17 6.27
N GLY A 295 4.42 -6.29 5.85
CA GLY A 295 4.80 -6.21 4.46
C GLY A 295 5.75 -7.32 3.99
N GLN A 296 6.05 -8.31 4.84
CA GLN A 296 6.89 -9.46 4.52
C GLN A 296 6.25 -10.75 5.07
N LYS A 297 6.40 -11.88 4.38
CA LYS A 297 5.77 -13.17 4.72
C LYS A 297 4.25 -13.03 4.90
N VAL A 298 3.62 -12.38 3.94
CA VAL A 298 2.18 -12.11 3.92
C VAL A 298 1.45 -13.23 3.23
N THR A 299 0.37 -13.72 3.81
CA THR A 299 -0.49 -14.77 3.22
C THR A 299 -1.78 -14.17 2.71
N ALA A 300 -2.13 -14.41 1.45
CA ALA A 300 -3.38 -13.92 0.84
C ALA A 300 -3.83 -14.77 -0.37
N ALA A 301 -4.89 -14.32 -1.06
CA ALA A 301 -5.44 -14.94 -2.26
C ALA A 301 -4.46 -14.85 -3.43
N LEU A 302 -4.41 -15.93 -4.24
CA LEU A 302 -3.58 -16.03 -5.42
C LEU A 302 -4.47 -15.98 -6.67
N SER A 303 -4.13 -15.20 -7.67
CA SER A 303 -4.90 -15.14 -8.91
C SER A 303 -4.97 -16.53 -9.58
N GLY A 304 -6.15 -16.87 -10.14
CA GLY A 304 -6.41 -18.21 -10.64
C GLY A 304 -6.78 -19.24 -9.57
N GLY A 305 -6.81 -18.86 -8.29
CA GLY A 305 -7.31 -19.68 -7.19
C GLY A 305 -6.24 -20.08 -6.18
N GLY A 306 -6.69 -20.45 -4.99
CA GLY A 306 -5.79 -20.81 -3.89
C GLY A 306 -5.29 -19.61 -3.09
N THR A 307 -4.28 -19.84 -2.28
CA THR A 307 -3.61 -18.82 -1.43
C THR A 307 -2.12 -19.09 -1.37
N ALA A 308 -1.32 -18.06 -1.27
CA ALA A 308 0.13 -18.18 -1.11
C ALA A 308 0.63 -17.31 0.04
N THR A 309 1.83 -17.61 0.51
CA THR A 309 2.59 -16.74 1.39
C THR A 309 3.75 -16.14 0.57
N GLU A 310 3.74 -14.82 0.40
CA GLU A 310 4.82 -14.10 -0.20
C GLU A 310 5.93 -13.85 0.83
N ASP A 311 7.08 -14.51 0.65
CA ASP A 311 8.22 -14.41 1.57
C ASP A 311 8.98 -13.08 1.42
N GLY A 312 8.96 -12.50 0.22
CA GLY A 312 9.54 -11.21 -0.08
C GLY A 312 8.84 -10.05 0.63
N GLY A 313 9.56 -8.95 0.80
CA GLY A 313 8.99 -7.75 1.40
C GLY A 313 8.47 -6.78 0.32
N ALA A 314 7.35 -6.11 0.62
CA ALA A 314 6.84 -5.01 -0.20
C ALA A 314 5.91 -4.10 0.61
N THR A 315 5.95 -2.80 0.34
CA THR A 315 4.97 -1.85 0.87
C THR A 315 3.59 -2.03 0.22
N SER A 316 3.54 -2.70 -0.95
CA SER A 316 2.30 -3.14 -1.60
C SER A 316 1.53 -4.16 -0.77
N TRP A 317 2.22 -4.98 0.03
CA TRP A 317 1.59 -5.89 0.97
C TRP A 317 1.20 -5.22 2.28
N ALA A 318 1.85 -4.13 2.65
CA ALA A 318 1.57 -3.37 3.87
C ALA A 318 0.32 -2.47 3.76
N ALA A 319 0.19 -1.72 2.67
CA ALA A 319 -0.93 -0.80 2.43
C ALA A 319 -2.31 -1.46 2.57
N PRO A 320 -2.56 -2.67 2.02
CA PRO A 320 -3.87 -3.31 2.12
C PRO A 320 -4.26 -3.72 3.55
N HIS A 321 -3.31 -3.96 4.46
CA HIS A 321 -3.64 -4.17 5.87
C HIS A 321 -4.28 -2.92 6.48
N ALA A 322 -3.70 -1.74 6.24
CA ALA A 322 -4.27 -0.48 6.69
C ALA A 322 -5.64 -0.21 6.05
N THR A 323 -5.80 -0.51 4.76
CA THR A 323 -7.08 -0.41 4.05
C THR A 323 -8.15 -1.29 4.70
N GLY A 324 -7.80 -2.53 5.03
CA GLY A 324 -8.70 -3.45 5.72
C GLY A 324 -9.10 -2.97 7.12
N VAL A 325 -8.14 -2.46 7.90
CA VAL A 325 -8.41 -1.88 9.24
C VAL A 325 -9.31 -0.65 9.12
N ILE A 326 -9.11 0.19 8.11
CA ILE A 326 -10.02 1.31 7.83
C ILE A 326 -11.43 0.82 7.45
N ALA A 327 -11.53 -0.26 6.67
CA ALA A 327 -12.83 -0.84 6.34
C ALA A 327 -13.55 -1.40 7.57
N LEU A 328 -12.83 -2.01 8.53
CA LEU A 328 -13.40 -2.37 9.83
C LEU A 328 -13.94 -1.12 10.55
N TYR A 329 -13.13 -0.08 10.66
CA TYR A 329 -13.53 1.17 11.31
C TYR A 329 -14.75 1.82 10.66
N LEU A 330 -14.75 1.94 9.33
CA LEU A 330 -15.87 2.54 8.59
C LEU A 330 -17.16 1.71 8.68
N SER A 331 -17.07 0.38 8.83
CA SER A 331 -18.28 -0.44 9.03
C SER A 331 -18.94 -0.22 10.38
N ALA A 332 -18.17 0.19 11.40
CA ALA A 332 -18.69 0.60 12.70
C ALA A 332 -19.05 2.11 12.75
N HIS A 333 -18.40 2.92 11.90
CA HIS A 333 -18.55 4.37 11.84
C HIS A 333 -18.81 4.87 10.40
N PRO A 334 -19.96 4.57 9.79
CA PRO A 334 -20.20 4.78 8.35
C PRO A 334 -20.17 6.25 7.91
N HIS A 335 -20.27 7.17 8.85
CA HIS A 335 -20.24 8.62 8.61
C HIS A 335 -18.90 9.26 8.99
N ALA A 336 -17.88 8.45 9.35
CA ALA A 336 -16.56 8.98 9.69
C ALA A 336 -15.91 9.66 8.48
N THR A 337 -15.35 10.84 8.71
CA THR A 337 -14.60 11.57 7.68
C THR A 337 -13.20 10.98 7.49
N ALA A 338 -12.56 11.23 6.34
CA ALA A 338 -11.18 10.83 6.09
C ALA A 338 -10.23 11.36 7.19
N GLN A 339 -10.47 12.58 7.69
CA GLN A 339 -9.70 13.16 8.78
C GLN A 339 -9.88 12.37 10.10
N GLN A 340 -11.10 11.95 10.43
CA GLN A 340 -11.36 11.14 11.63
C GLN A 340 -10.69 9.77 11.52
N VAL A 341 -10.70 9.15 10.34
CA VAL A 341 -9.97 7.90 10.06
C VAL A 341 -8.48 8.08 10.32
N HIS A 342 -7.88 9.15 9.79
CA HIS A 342 -6.45 9.44 9.96
C HIS A 342 -6.07 9.63 11.45
N VAL A 343 -6.84 10.44 12.17
CA VAL A 343 -6.64 10.69 13.61
C VAL A 343 -6.80 9.41 14.42
N TRP A 344 -7.79 8.59 14.09
CA TRP A 344 -8.01 7.31 14.76
C TRP A 344 -6.87 6.33 14.54
N LEU A 345 -6.37 6.17 13.30
CA LEU A 345 -5.20 5.34 13.00
C LEU A 345 -3.96 5.79 13.77
N ASP A 346 -3.70 7.11 13.80
CA ASP A 346 -2.57 7.65 14.57
C ASP A 346 -2.68 7.35 16.07
N HIS A 347 -3.89 7.46 16.62
CA HIS A 347 -4.13 7.23 18.05
C HIS A 347 -4.01 5.75 18.43
N THR A 348 -4.54 4.84 17.60
CA THR A 348 -4.59 3.40 17.90
C THR A 348 -3.28 2.69 17.63
N ALA A 349 -2.44 3.19 16.72
CA ALA A 349 -1.18 2.57 16.35
C ALA A 349 -0.28 2.28 17.57
N THR A 350 0.33 1.10 17.56
CA THR A 350 1.35 0.72 18.55
C THR A 350 2.64 1.48 18.29
N ARG A 351 3.14 2.21 19.29
CA ARG A 351 4.26 3.15 19.13
C ARG A 351 5.58 2.57 19.61
N GLY A 352 6.67 2.86 18.87
CA GLY A 352 8.05 2.62 19.33
C GLY A 352 8.49 1.16 19.34
N VAL A 353 7.69 0.22 18.79
CA VAL A 353 7.97 -1.22 18.85
C VAL A 353 8.87 -1.72 17.71
N LEU A 354 8.96 -0.98 16.61
CA LEU A 354 9.74 -1.39 15.46
C LEU A 354 11.21 -0.97 15.59
N ARG A 355 12.09 -1.85 15.18
CA ARG A 355 13.53 -1.60 15.08
C ARG A 355 13.90 -1.22 13.63
N GLY A 356 14.99 -0.46 13.48
CA GLY A 356 15.49 -0.06 12.16
C GLY A 356 14.65 1.04 11.49
N VAL A 357 13.73 1.66 12.22
CA VAL A 357 13.00 2.84 11.74
C VAL A 357 13.92 4.05 11.76
N ARG A 358 13.96 4.81 10.68
CA ARG A 358 14.78 6.04 10.60
C ARG A 358 14.20 7.13 11.49
N SER A 359 15.05 8.00 12.00
CA SER A 359 14.67 9.05 12.98
C SER A 359 13.66 10.08 12.46
N ASP A 360 13.59 10.25 11.12
CA ASP A 360 12.65 11.14 10.43
C ASP A 360 11.32 10.48 10.07
N THR A 361 11.13 9.21 10.47
CA THR A 361 9.94 8.41 10.15
C THR A 361 9.17 8.08 11.42
N PRO A 362 7.85 8.25 11.46
CA PRO A 362 7.04 7.86 12.63
C PRO A 362 7.14 6.35 12.91
N ASN A 363 7.56 5.97 14.11
CA ASN A 363 7.57 4.57 14.56
C ASN A 363 6.19 4.20 15.13
N ARG A 364 5.28 3.80 14.23
CA ARG A 364 3.89 3.45 14.52
C ARG A 364 3.55 2.18 13.76
N LEU A 365 3.19 1.12 14.45
CA LEU A 365 2.71 -0.12 13.85
C LEU A 365 1.19 -0.13 13.85
N LEU A 366 0.58 -0.52 12.74
CA LEU A 366 -0.87 -0.63 12.57
C LEU A 366 -1.48 -1.53 13.64
N ASP A 367 -2.58 -1.08 14.23
CA ASP A 367 -3.38 -1.79 15.23
C ASP A 367 -4.86 -1.55 14.98
N THR A 368 -5.70 -2.56 15.16
CA THR A 368 -7.16 -2.46 14.95
C THR A 368 -7.86 -1.58 15.99
N GLY A 369 -7.19 -1.21 17.07
CA GLY A 369 -7.81 -0.48 18.18
C GLY A 369 -8.90 -1.25 18.92
N GLY A 370 -9.01 -2.56 18.66
CA GLY A 370 -10.04 -3.44 19.23
C GLY A 370 -11.42 -3.30 18.56
N ILE A 371 -11.47 -2.78 17.29
CA ILE A 371 -12.69 -2.61 16.50
C ILE A 371 -13.08 -3.88 15.75
#